data_041ffba0e1647c49a94aa205ca1eac30
#
_entry.id   041ffba0e1647c49a94aa205ca1eac30
#
_cell.length_a   1.000
_cell.length_b   1.000
_cell.length_c   1.000
_cell.angle_alpha   90.00
_cell.angle_beta   90.00
_cell.angle_gamma   90.00
#
_symmetry.space_group_name_H-M   'P 1'
#
loop_
_entity.id
_entity.type
_entity.pdbx_description
1 polymer ?
#
loop_
_entity_poly.entity_id
_entity_poly.type
_entity_poly.pdbx_seq_one_letter_code
_entity_poly.pdbx_strand_id
1 'polypeptide(L)'
;MKKLQEVLLKNLAENEPQKAEISNAEYLQMFLDAKKIEGCSERTLQYYRVTVERMLQSTTTPIRKICTEEIRSYLSGYQQINGCGKVTVDNIRRNISSFFSWLEEEDYILKSPMRRIHKIKTKQQVKETISDEAIEQLRDHCACARDLAMIDLLYSTGIRVGELVNLNIDDVNFEARECVVFGKGDKERRVYFDAKAKLHLQNYLKHRTDRNPALFVTLDAPHDRLKISGVEVRLRELGRSVNLVKIHPHKFRRTMQPAP
;
A
#
# COMPACT_ATOMS: atom_id res chain seq x y z
N MET A 1 20.78 -63.49 -7.14
CA MET A 1 19.88 -62.38 -7.62
C MET A 1 19.55 -61.38 -6.54
N LYS A 2 19.10 -61.73 -5.32
CA LYS A 2 18.78 -60.80 -4.23
C LYS A 2 19.93 -59.84 -3.83
N LYS A 3 21.15 -60.32 -3.72
CA LYS A 3 22.34 -59.49 -3.37
C LYS A 3 22.67 -58.43 -4.44
N LEU A 4 22.41 -58.72 -5.73
CA LEU A 4 22.65 -57.76 -6.81
C LEU A 4 21.58 -56.61 -6.82
N GLN A 5 20.34 -56.95 -6.46
CA GLN A 5 19.26 -55.96 -6.31
C GLN A 5 19.49 -55.04 -5.08
N GLU A 6 19.99 -55.58 -3.97
CA GLU A 6 20.33 -54.77 -2.79
C GLU A 6 21.50 -53.78 -3.08
N VAL A 7 22.52 -54.23 -3.80
CA VAL A 7 23.64 -53.37 -4.20
C VAL A 7 23.22 -52.31 -5.20
N LEU A 8 22.34 -52.65 -6.15
CA LEU A 8 21.78 -51.68 -7.11
C LEU A 8 20.88 -50.64 -6.42
N LEU A 9 20.04 -51.07 -5.47
CA LEU A 9 19.20 -50.16 -4.69
C LEU A 9 20.04 -49.26 -3.77
N LYS A 10 21.13 -49.77 -3.21
CA LYS A 10 22.05 -48.98 -2.39
C LYS A 10 22.82 -47.95 -3.24
N ASN A 11 23.32 -48.34 -4.41
CA ASN A 11 24.00 -47.43 -5.34
C ASN A 11 23.06 -46.38 -5.97
N LEU A 12 21.77 -46.70 -6.18
CA LEU A 12 20.78 -45.74 -6.63
C LEU A 12 20.40 -44.73 -5.52
N ALA A 13 20.37 -45.18 -4.27
CA ALA A 13 20.13 -44.28 -3.13
C ALA A 13 21.36 -43.39 -2.79
N GLU A 14 22.60 -43.87 -3.09
CA GLU A 14 23.83 -43.12 -2.88
C GLU A 14 24.15 -42.14 -4.03
N ASN A 15 23.52 -42.27 -5.21
CA ASN A 15 23.73 -41.45 -6.40
C ASN A 15 22.57 -40.46 -6.70
N GLU A 16 21.58 -40.30 -5.82
CA GLU A 16 20.75 -39.12 -5.92
C GLU A 16 21.63 -37.90 -5.57
N PRO A 17 21.81 -36.95 -6.53
CA PRO A 17 22.50 -35.71 -6.19
C PRO A 17 21.78 -35.14 -4.97
N GLN A 18 22.47 -34.97 -3.84
CA GLN A 18 21.95 -34.20 -2.72
C GLN A 18 21.53 -32.85 -3.27
N LYS A 19 20.24 -32.71 -3.61
CA LYS A 19 19.67 -31.39 -3.92
C LYS A 19 19.98 -30.54 -2.70
N ALA A 20 20.87 -29.59 -2.86
CA ALA A 20 21.21 -28.63 -1.82
C ALA A 20 19.90 -28.17 -1.17
N GLU A 21 19.79 -28.35 0.12
CA GLU A 21 18.56 -28.06 0.86
C GLU A 21 18.35 -26.54 0.79
N ILE A 22 17.37 -26.12 -0.03
CA ILE A 22 17.06 -24.70 -0.23
C ILE A 22 16.70 -24.10 1.13
N SER A 23 17.40 -23.08 1.52
CA SER A 23 17.16 -22.36 2.78
C SER A 23 15.83 -21.58 2.76
N ASN A 24 15.30 -21.29 3.94
CA ASN A 24 14.09 -20.45 4.07
C ASN A 24 14.26 -19.07 3.42
N ALA A 25 15.47 -18.51 3.44
CA ALA A 25 15.79 -17.23 2.82
C ALA A 25 15.78 -17.31 1.28
N GLU A 26 16.29 -18.40 0.72
CA GLU A 26 16.28 -18.63 -0.73
C GLU A 26 14.85 -18.79 -1.25
N TYR A 27 13.99 -19.53 -0.56
CA TYR A 27 12.56 -19.62 -0.92
C TYR A 27 11.88 -18.24 -0.94
N LEU A 28 12.18 -17.39 0.04
CA LEU A 28 11.63 -16.04 0.06
C LEU A 28 12.13 -15.22 -1.13
N GLN A 29 13.43 -15.31 -1.47
CA GLN A 29 13.96 -14.57 -2.61
C GLN A 29 13.32 -15.03 -3.93
N MET A 30 13.19 -16.34 -4.13
CA MET A 30 12.51 -16.90 -5.32
C MET A 30 11.06 -16.44 -5.43
N PHE A 31 10.32 -16.41 -4.33
CA PHE A 31 8.96 -15.86 -4.28
C PHE A 31 8.93 -14.37 -4.71
N LEU A 32 9.85 -13.55 -4.19
CA LEU A 32 9.89 -12.13 -4.52
C LEU A 32 10.24 -11.91 -6.00
N ASP A 33 11.13 -12.72 -6.55
CA ASP A 33 11.51 -12.65 -7.96
C ASP A 33 10.31 -13.06 -8.85
N ALA A 34 9.59 -14.12 -8.49
CA ALA A 34 8.36 -14.50 -9.18
C ALA A 34 7.31 -13.36 -9.13
N LYS A 35 7.08 -12.76 -7.95
CA LYS A 35 6.13 -11.65 -7.82
C LYS A 35 6.57 -10.37 -8.55
N LYS A 36 7.87 -10.18 -8.72
CA LYS A 36 8.42 -9.09 -9.53
C LYS A 36 8.11 -9.29 -11.01
N ILE A 37 8.30 -10.50 -11.53
CA ILE A 37 7.94 -10.88 -12.92
C ILE A 37 6.43 -10.74 -13.16
N GLU A 38 5.60 -11.06 -12.16
CA GLU A 38 4.13 -10.84 -12.21
C GLU A 38 3.73 -9.35 -12.21
N GLY A 39 4.69 -8.40 -12.12
CA GLY A 39 4.44 -6.96 -12.18
C GLY A 39 4.08 -6.34 -10.83
N CYS A 40 4.39 -6.97 -9.70
CA CYS A 40 4.22 -6.35 -8.40
C CYS A 40 5.14 -5.13 -8.22
N SER A 41 4.58 -4.04 -7.67
CA SER A 41 5.37 -2.83 -7.36
C SER A 41 6.42 -3.10 -6.27
N GLU A 42 7.54 -2.35 -6.30
CA GLU A 42 8.60 -2.45 -5.30
C GLU A 42 8.06 -2.31 -3.86
N ARG A 43 7.07 -1.42 -3.65
CA ARG A 43 6.41 -1.27 -2.35
C ARG A 43 5.68 -2.54 -1.91
N THR A 44 5.05 -3.26 -2.84
CA THR A 44 4.36 -4.53 -2.57
C THR A 44 5.39 -5.62 -2.26
N LEU A 45 6.48 -5.70 -3.04
CA LEU A 45 7.58 -6.64 -2.80
C LEU A 45 8.22 -6.42 -1.44
N GLN A 46 8.49 -5.17 -1.07
CA GLN A 46 9.02 -4.83 0.25
C GLN A 46 8.07 -5.24 1.38
N TYR A 47 6.77 -5.09 1.18
CA TYR A 47 5.77 -5.50 2.18
C TYR A 47 5.71 -7.03 2.32
N TYR A 48 5.79 -7.78 1.22
CA TYR A 48 5.96 -9.24 1.26
C TYR A 48 7.23 -9.62 1.99
N ARG A 49 8.37 -9.05 1.59
CA ARG A 49 9.68 -9.32 2.20
C ARG A 49 9.62 -9.18 3.72
N VAL A 50 9.31 -7.99 4.21
CA VAL A 50 9.29 -7.69 5.66
C VAL A 50 8.34 -8.59 6.42
N THR A 51 7.17 -8.90 5.84
CA THR A 51 6.15 -9.73 6.50
C THR A 51 6.60 -11.18 6.61
N VAL A 52 7.09 -11.75 5.51
CA VAL A 52 7.50 -13.17 5.47
C VAL A 52 8.81 -13.39 6.21
N GLU A 53 9.81 -12.51 6.08
CA GLU A 53 11.05 -12.57 6.85
C GLU A 53 10.79 -12.62 8.36
N ARG A 54 9.93 -11.74 8.86
CA ARG A 54 9.57 -11.71 10.28
C ARG A 54 8.95 -13.03 10.75
N MET A 55 8.11 -13.62 9.92
CA MET A 55 7.53 -14.94 10.23
C MET A 55 8.61 -16.02 10.23
N LEU A 56 9.49 -16.06 9.21
CA LEU A 56 10.57 -17.03 9.11
C LEU A 56 11.60 -16.90 10.25
N GLN A 57 11.89 -15.66 10.70
CA GLN A 57 12.76 -15.41 11.85
C GLN A 57 12.16 -15.88 13.19
N SER A 58 10.85 -16.03 13.27
CA SER A 58 10.18 -16.51 14.49
C SER A 58 10.23 -18.02 14.67
N THR A 59 10.73 -18.76 13.70
CA THR A 59 10.85 -20.23 13.73
C THR A 59 12.19 -20.69 13.16
N THR A 60 12.70 -21.80 13.67
CA THR A 60 13.84 -22.52 13.10
C THR A 60 13.40 -23.66 12.19
N THR A 61 12.09 -23.90 12.07
CA THR A 61 11.51 -24.97 11.28
C THR A 61 11.75 -24.74 9.79
N PRO A 62 12.30 -25.71 9.03
CA PRO A 62 12.35 -25.62 7.58
C PRO A 62 10.97 -25.43 6.98
N ILE A 63 10.85 -24.58 5.93
CA ILE A 63 9.57 -24.22 5.28
C ILE A 63 8.69 -25.44 4.98
N ARG A 64 9.28 -26.51 4.49
CA ARG A 64 8.57 -27.76 4.15
C ARG A 64 7.89 -28.44 5.34
N LYS A 65 8.30 -28.11 6.57
CA LYS A 65 7.81 -28.71 7.82
C LYS A 65 6.95 -27.75 8.65
N ILE A 66 6.85 -26.47 8.26
CA ILE A 66 6.03 -25.48 8.97
C ILE A 66 4.56 -25.93 8.92
N CYS A 67 3.95 -26.02 10.09
CA CYS A 67 2.56 -26.46 10.24
C CYS A 67 1.60 -25.29 10.51
N THR A 68 0.31 -25.58 10.41
CA THR A 68 -0.75 -24.58 10.64
C THR A 68 -0.70 -23.97 12.04
N GLU A 69 -0.37 -24.79 13.04
CA GLU A 69 -0.30 -24.39 14.46
C GLU A 69 0.81 -23.38 14.72
N GLU A 70 1.98 -23.55 14.08
CA GLU A 70 3.10 -22.59 14.19
C GLU A 70 2.70 -21.23 13.66
N ILE A 71 2.01 -21.18 12.50
CA ILE A 71 1.57 -19.92 11.92
C ILE A 71 0.47 -19.27 12.78
N ARG A 72 -0.44 -20.05 13.36
CA ARG A 72 -1.46 -19.53 14.30
C ARG A 72 -0.79 -18.91 15.53
N SER A 73 0.19 -19.60 16.10
CA SER A 73 0.96 -19.12 17.26
C SER A 73 1.70 -17.84 16.90
N TYR A 74 2.34 -17.76 15.73
CA TYR A 74 2.99 -16.55 15.23
C TYR A 74 2.02 -15.38 15.11
N LEU A 75 0.87 -15.56 14.45
CA LEU A 75 -0.12 -14.49 14.26
C LEU A 75 -0.70 -13.98 15.58
N SER A 76 -0.97 -14.90 16.52
CA SER A 76 -1.46 -14.57 17.86
C SER A 76 -0.40 -13.82 18.67
N GLY A 77 0.84 -14.35 18.71
CA GLY A 77 1.96 -13.72 19.40
C GLY A 77 2.31 -12.34 18.82
N TYR A 78 2.30 -12.21 17.49
CA TYR A 78 2.51 -10.92 16.82
C TYR A 78 1.48 -9.87 17.26
N GLN A 79 0.21 -10.25 17.35
CA GLN A 79 -0.85 -9.35 17.81
C GLN A 79 -0.62 -8.88 19.25
N GLN A 80 -0.26 -9.79 20.14
CA GLN A 80 -0.03 -9.49 21.56
C GLN A 80 1.20 -8.59 21.77
N ILE A 81 2.33 -8.95 21.14
CA ILE A 81 3.59 -8.23 21.30
C ILE A 81 3.50 -6.79 20.74
N ASN A 82 2.88 -6.63 19.57
CA ASN A 82 2.83 -5.32 18.89
C ASN A 82 1.57 -4.51 19.20
N GLY A 83 0.63 -5.02 19.99
CA GLY A 83 -0.63 -4.33 20.33
C GLY A 83 -1.45 -3.94 19.10
N CYS A 84 -1.29 -4.64 17.96
CA CYS A 84 -1.87 -4.23 16.69
C CYS A 84 -3.32 -4.73 16.53
N GLY A 85 -4.11 -3.98 15.71
CA GLY A 85 -5.50 -4.32 15.46
C GLY A 85 -5.67 -5.54 14.53
N LYS A 86 -6.83 -6.18 14.60
CA LYS A 86 -7.20 -7.36 13.80
C LYS A 86 -6.99 -7.16 12.29
N VAL A 87 -7.20 -5.95 11.77
CA VAL A 87 -6.99 -5.62 10.35
C VAL A 87 -5.51 -5.78 9.96
N THR A 88 -4.59 -5.35 10.83
CA THR A 88 -3.14 -5.50 10.60
C THR A 88 -2.77 -6.97 10.57
N VAL A 89 -3.27 -7.76 11.52
CA VAL A 89 -3.01 -9.20 11.57
C VAL A 89 -3.57 -9.91 10.33
N ASP A 90 -4.77 -9.53 9.84
CA ASP A 90 -5.32 -10.10 8.61
C ASP A 90 -4.51 -9.71 7.37
N ASN A 91 -3.91 -8.53 7.33
CA ASN A 91 -2.98 -8.16 6.25
C ASN A 91 -1.71 -9.03 6.27
N ILE A 92 -1.13 -9.25 7.44
CA ILE A 92 0.02 -10.16 7.63
C ILE A 92 -0.35 -11.57 7.19
N ARG A 93 -1.51 -12.09 7.67
CA ARG A 93 -2.02 -13.39 7.26
C ARG A 93 -2.14 -13.52 5.74
N ARG A 94 -2.63 -12.49 5.04
CA ARG A 94 -2.76 -12.48 3.56
C ARG A 94 -1.41 -12.59 2.86
N ASN A 95 -0.41 -11.86 3.34
CA ASN A 95 0.93 -11.93 2.76
C ASN A 95 1.58 -13.30 2.96
N ILE A 96 1.46 -13.86 4.17
CA ILE A 96 1.95 -15.21 4.48
C ILE A 96 1.18 -16.25 3.62
N SER A 97 -0.14 -16.08 3.46
CA SER A 97 -0.95 -16.95 2.61
C SER A 97 -0.49 -16.91 1.16
N SER A 98 -0.18 -15.74 0.61
CA SER A 98 0.35 -15.60 -0.74
C SER A 98 1.68 -16.35 -0.92
N PHE A 99 2.56 -16.26 0.05
CA PHE A 99 3.85 -16.98 0.03
C PHE A 99 3.67 -18.50 0.06
N PHE A 100 2.87 -19.02 0.99
CA PHE A 100 2.65 -20.47 1.06
C PHE A 100 1.79 -21.03 -0.07
N SER A 101 0.92 -20.22 -0.68
CA SER A 101 0.19 -20.61 -1.90
C SER A 101 1.15 -20.75 -3.07
N TRP A 102 2.08 -19.79 -3.23
CA TRP A 102 3.11 -19.87 -4.25
C TRP A 102 4.02 -21.10 -4.05
N LEU A 103 4.44 -21.40 -2.83
CA LEU A 103 5.23 -22.62 -2.54
C LEU A 103 4.48 -23.92 -2.91
N GLU A 104 3.15 -23.95 -2.74
CA GLU A 104 2.31 -25.07 -3.13
C GLU A 104 2.15 -25.15 -4.65
N GLU A 105 1.95 -24.01 -5.34
CA GLU A 105 1.84 -23.90 -6.79
C GLU A 105 3.12 -24.31 -7.52
N GLU A 106 4.29 -24.05 -6.92
CA GLU A 106 5.61 -24.45 -7.45
C GLU A 106 6.08 -25.84 -6.96
N ASP A 107 5.20 -26.62 -6.36
CA ASP A 107 5.48 -27.97 -5.84
C ASP A 107 6.62 -28.06 -4.79
N TYR A 108 6.99 -26.94 -4.15
CA TYR A 108 7.95 -26.95 -3.03
C TYR A 108 7.38 -27.55 -1.77
N ILE A 109 6.08 -27.42 -1.56
CA ILE A 109 5.33 -28.08 -0.49
C ILE A 109 4.09 -28.77 -1.05
N LEU A 110 3.73 -29.90 -0.48
CA LEU A 110 2.57 -30.67 -0.94
C LEU A 110 1.25 -29.96 -0.65
N LYS A 111 1.17 -29.21 0.47
CA LYS A 111 -0.06 -28.54 0.90
C LYS A 111 0.25 -27.33 1.78
N SER A 112 -0.32 -26.19 1.43
CA SER A 112 -0.16 -24.96 2.20
C SER A 112 -0.73 -25.09 3.62
N PRO A 113 0.05 -24.76 4.66
CA PRO A 113 -0.43 -24.73 6.06
C PRO A 113 -1.46 -23.61 6.28
N MET A 114 -1.57 -22.65 5.35
CA MET A 114 -2.52 -21.55 5.43
C MET A 114 -3.97 -21.94 5.09
N ARG A 115 -4.21 -23.08 4.47
CA ARG A 115 -5.57 -23.51 4.04
C ARG A 115 -6.62 -23.53 5.17
N ARG A 116 -6.18 -23.74 6.43
CA ARG A 116 -7.05 -23.78 7.61
C ARG A 116 -7.03 -22.46 8.41
N ILE A 117 -6.38 -21.40 7.90
CA ILE A 117 -6.31 -20.09 8.56
C ILE A 117 -7.17 -19.11 7.75
N HIS A 118 -8.41 -18.96 8.16
CA HIS A 118 -9.38 -18.13 7.46
C HIS A 118 -9.19 -16.64 7.76
N LYS A 119 -9.86 -15.81 6.96
CA LYS A 119 -9.92 -14.36 7.15
C LYS A 119 -10.39 -14.00 8.56
N ILE A 120 -9.66 -13.09 9.19
CA ILE A 120 -10.01 -12.59 10.53
C ILE A 120 -11.23 -11.67 10.42
N LYS A 121 -12.29 -12.00 11.14
CA LYS A 121 -13.50 -11.17 11.20
C LYS A 121 -13.20 -9.85 11.91
N THR A 122 -13.43 -8.76 11.20
CA THR A 122 -13.33 -7.40 11.73
C THR A 122 -14.68 -6.72 11.68
N LYS A 123 -15.00 -5.88 12.66
CA LYS A 123 -16.20 -5.05 12.57
C LYS A 123 -16.03 -4.05 11.43
N GLN A 124 -17.02 -4.00 10.54
CA GLN A 124 -17.12 -2.89 9.58
C GLN A 124 -17.57 -1.65 10.37
N GLN A 125 -16.74 -0.64 10.38
CA GLN A 125 -17.12 0.67 10.93
C GLN A 125 -17.47 1.59 9.77
N VAL A 126 -18.59 2.28 9.87
CA VAL A 126 -18.90 3.40 8.98
C VAL A 126 -17.81 4.44 9.20
N LYS A 127 -17.09 4.74 8.14
CA LYS A 127 -16.00 5.72 8.20
C LYS A 127 -16.60 7.11 8.01
N GLU A 128 -16.30 8.00 8.95
CA GLU A 128 -16.73 9.40 8.88
C GLU A 128 -16.27 10.09 7.60
N THR A 129 -17.14 10.89 7.03
CA THR A 129 -16.89 11.84 5.95
C THR A 129 -16.59 13.23 6.53
N ILE A 130 -16.36 14.22 5.67
CA ILE A 130 -16.22 15.62 6.05
C ILE A 130 -17.57 16.28 5.70
N SER A 131 -18.17 17.01 6.65
CA SER A 131 -19.38 17.78 6.33
C SER A 131 -19.04 19.02 5.48
N ASP A 132 -20.06 19.58 4.82
CA ASP A 132 -19.88 20.77 3.98
C ASP A 132 -19.42 21.97 4.82
N GLU A 133 -19.96 22.12 6.04
CA GLU A 133 -19.54 23.18 6.98
C GLU A 133 -18.07 23.01 7.38
N ALA A 134 -17.63 21.77 7.62
CA ALA A 134 -16.24 21.48 7.95
C ALA A 134 -15.28 21.81 6.79
N ILE A 135 -15.72 21.62 5.54
CA ILE A 135 -14.95 22.04 4.36
C ILE A 135 -14.83 23.57 4.28
N GLU A 136 -15.92 24.31 4.52
CA GLU A 136 -15.86 25.78 4.55
C GLU A 136 -14.94 26.28 5.67
N GLN A 137 -15.01 25.70 6.86
CA GLN A 137 -14.08 26.04 7.95
C GLN A 137 -12.62 25.81 7.57
N LEU A 138 -12.31 24.69 6.89
CA LEU A 138 -10.95 24.42 6.41
C LEU A 138 -10.50 25.46 5.37
N ARG A 139 -11.38 25.88 4.47
CA ARG A 139 -11.12 26.92 3.45
C ARG A 139 -10.78 28.26 4.10
N ASP A 140 -11.61 28.69 5.05
CA ASP A 140 -11.46 29.97 5.75
C ASP A 140 -10.16 30.07 6.56
N HIS A 141 -9.64 28.93 7.02
CA HIS A 141 -8.38 28.87 7.78
C HIS A 141 -7.14 28.59 6.92
N CYS A 142 -7.27 28.54 5.59
CA CYS A 142 -6.12 28.42 4.70
C CYS A 142 -5.34 29.75 4.65
N ALA A 143 -4.15 29.75 5.22
CA ALA A 143 -3.27 30.93 5.23
C ALA A 143 -2.61 31.21 3.88
N CYS A 144 -2.65 30.29 2.91
CA CYS A 144 -2.02 30.47 1.60
C CYS A 144 -2.86 29.87 0.47
N ALA A 145 -2.69 30.46 -0.74
CA ALA A 145 -3.43 30.03 -1.93
C ALA A 145 -3.15 28.56 -2.32
N ARG A 146 -1.95 28.03 -2.06
CA ARG A 146 -1.60 26.63 -2.32
C ARG A 146 -2.50 25.67 -1.56
N ASP A 147 -2.67 25.89 -0.27
CA ASP A 147 -3.42 24.99 0.60
C ASP A 147 -4.92 25.00 0.26
N LEU A 148 -5.45 26.19 -0.07
CA LEU A 148 -6.82 26.37 -0.52
C LEU A 148 -7.07 25.62 -1.84
N ALA A 149 -6.19 25.79 -2.82
CA ALA A 149 -6.27 25.08 -4.10
C ALA A 149 -6.16 23.56 -3.93
N MET A 150 -5.29 23.09 -3.02
CA MET A 150 -5.10 21.67 -2.72
C MET A 150 -6.36 21.05 -2.08
N ILE A 151 -6.98 21.74 -1.11
CA ILE A 151 -8.22 21.28 -0.46
C ILE A 151 -9.33 21.16 -1.49
N ASP A 152 -9.52 22.18 -2.34
CA ASP A 152 -10.60 22.17 -3.30
C ASP A 152 -10.40 21.13 -4.40
N LEU A 153 -9.18 20.93 -4.86
CA LEU A 153 -8.93 19.87 -5.83
C LEU A 153 -9.19 18.48 -5.22
N LEU A 154 -8.75 18.24 -3.98
CA LEU A 154 -9.03 16.98 -3.26
C LEU A 154 -10.53 16.77 -3.03
N TYR A 155 -11.25 17.82 -2.64
CA TYR A 155 -12.68 17.76 -2.35
C TYR A 155 -13.49 17.57 -3.63
N SER A 156 -13.18 18.31 -4.68
CA SER A 156 -13.93 18.28 -5.94
C SER A 156 -13.71 16.98 -6.73
N THR A 157 -12.49 16.41 -6.72
CA THR A 157 -12.13 15.26 -7.56
C THR A 157 -12.10 13.92 -6.80
N GLY A 158 -11.90 13.95 -5.50
CA GLY A 158 -11.66 12.75 -4.71
C GLY A 158 -10.44 11.94 -5.15
N ILE A 159 -9.43 12.54 -5.77
CA ILE A 159 -8.20 11.84 -6.20
C ILE A 159 -7.40 11.31 -5.01
N ARG A 160 -6.53 10.32 -5.27
CA ARG A 160 -5.62 9.82 -4.23
C ARG A 160 -4.49 10.82 -4.00
N VAL A 161 -3.98 10.87 -2.76
CA VAL A 161 -2.85 11.75 -2.44
C VAL A 161 -1.61 11.49 -3.32
N GLY A 162 -1.35 10.23 -3.68
CA GLY A 162 -0.28 9.89 -4.61
C GLY A 162 -0.51 10.43 -6.02
N GLU A 163 -1.76 10.46 -6.48
CA GLU A 163 -2.13 11.07 -7.75
C GLU A 163 -1.97 12.61 -7.69
N LEU A 164 -2.43 13.23 -6.60
CA LEU A 164 -2.30 14.68 -6.39
C LEU A 164 -0.85 15.16 -6.48
N VAL A 165 0.08 14.50 -5.77
CA VAL A 165 1.48 14.95 -5.72
C VAL A 165 2.25 14.69 -7.01
N ASN A 166 1.76 13.79 -7.85
CA ASN A 166 2.37 13.48 -9.14
C ASN A 166 1.87 14.38 -10.27
N LEU A 167 0.77 15.14 -10.07
CA LEU A 167 0.28 16.07 -11.08
C LEU A 167 1.31 17.14 -11.42
N ASN A 168 1.45 17.41 -12.72
CA ASN A 168 2.12 18.56 -13.26
C ASN A 168 1.11 19.64 -13.65
N ILE A 169 1.56 20.84 -13.91
CA ILE A 169 0.72 21.94 -14.37
C ILE A 169 0.08 21.58 -15.73
N ASP A 170 0.84 20.94 -16.62
CA ASP A 170 0.41 20.55 -17.96
C ASP A 170 -0.62 19.40 -17.96
N ASP A 171 -0.77 18.67 -16.85
CA ASP A 171 -1.80 17.63 -16.70
C ASP A 171 -3.19 18.21 -16.44
N VAL A 172 -3.31 19.55 -16.27
CA VAL A 172 -4.55 20.25 -15.91
C VAL A 172 -5.11 21.05 -17.10
N ASN A 173 -6.27 20.64 -17.59
CA ASN A 173 -7.03 21.40 -18.55
C ASN A 173 -8.06 22.30 -17.84
N PHE A 174 -7.74 23.60 -17.74
CA PHE A 174 -8.59 24.57 -17.05
C PHE A 174 -9.88 24.87 -17.80
N GLU A 175 -9.91 24.76 -19.12
CA GLU A 175 -11.12 25.02 -19.92
C GLU A 175 -12.12 23.90 -19.71
N ALA A 176 -11.72 22.67 -19.91
CA ALA A 176 -12.55 21.49 -19.69
C ALA A 176 -12.76 21.18 -18.19
N ARG A 177 -12.02 21.81 -17.29
CA ARG A 177 -12.01 21.53 -15.85
C ARG A 177 -11.73 20.06 -15.55
N GLU A 178 -10.71 19.51 -16.20
CA GLU A 178 -10.29 18.13 -16.02
C GLU A 178 -8.79 18.03 -15.78
N CYS A 179 -8.36 16.97 -15.13
CA CYS A 179 -6.96 16.57 -15.10
C CYS A 179 -6.83 15.07 -15.30
N VAL A 180 -5.67 14.68 -15.86
CA VAL A 180 -5.31 13.28 -16.10
C VAL A 180 -4.51 12.77 -14.91
N VAL A 181 -4.94 11.69 -14.32
CA VAL A 181 -4.26 11.06 -13.18
C VAL A 181 -3.94 9.60 -13.48
N PHE A 182 -2.79 9.14 -12.99
CA PHE A 182 -2.33 7.76 -13.13
C PHE A 182 -2.63 6.99 -11.85
N GLY A 183 -3.47 5.96 -11.96
CA GLY A 183 -3.89 5.10 -10.87
C GLY A 183 -2.95 3.91 -10.64
N LYS A 184 -3.35 2.99 -9.78
CA LYS A 184 -2.62 1.73 -9.54
C LYS A 184 -2.54 0.90 -10.82
N GLY A 185 -1.33 0.45 -11.17
CA GLY A 185 -1.06 -0.31 -12.39
C GLY A 185 -1.02 0.56 -13.64
N ASP A 186 -0.59 1.81 -13.48
CA ASP A 186 -0.38 2.79 -14.57
C ASP A 186 -1.62 3.07 -15.44
N LYS A 187 -2.80 2.86 -14.83
CA LYS A 187 -4.07 3.14 -15.51
C LYS A 187 -4.36 4.63 -15.46
N GLU A 188 -4.35 5.23 -16.64
CA GLU A 188 -4.76 6.61 -16.86
C GLU A 188 -6.28 6.76 -16.67
N ARG A 189 -6.68 7.85 -16.00
CA ARG A 189 -8.09 8.27 -15.98
C ARG A 189 -8.21 9.78 -15.89
N ARG A 190 -9.26 10.32 -16.50
CA ARG A 190 -9.65 11.72 -16.35
C ARG A 190 -10.49 11.88 -15.08
N VAL A 191 -10.27 12.97 -14.39
CA VAL A 191 -11.07 13.42 -13.25
C VAL A 191 -11.46 14.87 -13.47
N TYR A 192 -12.66 15.23 -13.04
CA TYR A 192 -13.23 16.56 -13.26
C TYR A 192 -13.28 17.31 -11.94
N PHE A 193 -13.00 18.60 -12.01
CA PHE A 193 -13.08 19.50 -10.86
C PHE A 193 -14.06 20.65 -11.10
N ASP A 194 -14.59 21.21 -10.03
CA ASP A 194 -15.60 22.24 -10.08
C ASP A 194 -15.01 23.64 -10.39
N ALA A 195 -15.89 24.64 -10.53
CA ALA A 195 -15.48 26.00 -10.80
C ALA A 195 -14.69 26.65 -9.65
N LYS A 196 -14.97 26.27 -8.40
CA LYS A 196 -14.26 26.77 -7.21
C LYS A 196 -12.80 26.28 -7.21
N ALA A 197 -12.58 24.99 -7.44
CA ALA A 197 -11.24 24.43 -7.58
C ALA A 197 -10.45 25.06 -8.74
N LYS A 198 -11.11 25.31 -9.90
CA LYS A 198 -10.51 26.06 -11.02
C LYS A 198 -9.97 27.41 -10.59
N LEU A 199 -10.81 28.21 -9.95
CA LEU A 199 -10.44 29.58 -9.55
C LEU A 199 -9.29 29.58 -8.53
N HIS A 200 -9.34 28.71 -7.55
CA HIS A 200 -8.29 28.64 -6.54
C HIS A 200 -6.97 28.07 -7.09
N LEU A 201 -7.01 27.11 -8.01
CA LEU A 201 -5.82 26.64 -8.71
C LEU A 201 -5.20 27.74 -9.56
N GLN A 202 -5.99 28.47 -10.33
CA GLN A 202 -5.49 29.61 -11.14
C GLN A 202 -4.90 30.71 -10.25
N ASN A 203 -5.55 31.04 -9.14
CA ASN A 203 -5.03 31.99 -8.17
C ASN A 203 -3.70 31.53 -7.57
N TYR A 204 -3.59 30.27 -7.19
CA TYR A 204 -2.34 29.69 -6.68
C TYR A 204 -1.22 29.78 -7.73
N LEU A 205 -1.46 29.33 -8.95
CA LEU A 205 -0.46 29.35 -10.02
C LEU A 205 -0.01 30.77 -10.39
N LYS A 206 -0.91 31.74 -10.34
CA LYS A 206 -0.58 33.17 -10.59
C LYS A 206 0.42 33.73 -9.57
N HIS A 207 0.41 33.22 -8.35
CA HIS A 207 1.31 33.68 -7.29
C HIS A 207 2.61 32.87 -7.17
N ARG A 208 2.77 31.84 -8.00
CA ARG A 208 4.02 31.07 -8.06
C ARG A 208 5.11 31.86 -8.76
N THR A 209 6.32 31.78 -8.20
CA THR A 209 7.52 32.43 -8.73
C THR A 209 8.57 31.45 -9.21
N ASP A 210 8.39 30.16 -8.93
CA ASP A 210 9.28 29.08 -9.34
C ASP A 210 8.97 28.56 -10.75
N ARG A 211 9.84 27.69 -11.28
CA ARG A 211 9.69 27.04 -12.59
C ARG A 211 9.47 25.52 -12.49
N ASN A 212 9.17 25.01 -11.30
CA ASN A 212 8.96 23.59 -11.11
C ASN A 212 7.69 23.12 -11.86
N PRO A 213 7.75 22.09 -12.70
CA PRO A 213 6.58 21.61 -13.45
C PRO A 213 5.50 21.00 -12.57
N ALA A 214 5.79 20.63 -11.32
CA ALA A 214 4.81 20.05 -10.40
C ALA A 214 3.64 21.01 -10.15
N LEU A 215 2.40 20.51 -10.12
CA LEU A 215 1.23 21.32 -9.80
C LEU A 215 1.33 21.91 -8.40
N PHE A 216 1.76 21.13 -7.40
CA PHE A 216 1.96 21.58 -6.03
C PHE A 216 3.41 21.48 -5.58
N VAL A 217 3.92 22.58 -5.02
CA VAL A 217 5.31 22.67 -4.52
C VAL A 217 5.34 23.08 -3.05
N THR A 218 6.51 22.94 -2.40
CA THR A 218 6.77 23.48 -1.06
C THR A 218 6.72 25.01 -1.09
N LEU A 219 6.39 25.64 0.06
CA LEU A 219 6.36 27.10 0.17
C LEU A 219 7.75 27.70 0.27
N ASP A 220 8.68 26.95 0.84
CA ASP A 220 10.06 27.36 1.02
C ASP A 220 10.91 27.00 -0.19
N ALA A 221 11.94 27.81 -0.47
CA ALA A 221 12.93 27.51 -1.49
C ALA A 221 13.64 26.17 -1.16
N PRO A 222 13.93 25.34 -2.16
CA PRO A 222 13.91 25.61 -3.61
C PRO A 222 12.56 25.35 -4.30
N HIS A 223 11.43 25.30 -3.60
CA HIS A 223 10.09 25.00 -4.14
C HIS A 223 10.01 23.63 -4.81
N ASP A 224 10.44 22.62 -4.07
CA ASP A 224 10.39 21.23 -4.52
C ASP A 224 8.95 20.72 -4.64
N ARG A 225 8.75 19.70 -5.50
CA ARG A 225 7.48 18.99 -5.59
C ARG A 225 6.99 18.57 -4.21
N LEU A 226 5.75 18.92 -3.87
CA LEU A 226 5.13 18.55 -2.59
C LEU A 226 4.98 17.02 -2.50
N LYS A 227 5.49 16.44 -1.41
CA LYS A 227 5.43 14.99 -1.15
C LYS A 227 4.16 14.61 -0.41
N ILE A 228 3.79 13.33 -0.45
CA ILE A 228 2.63 12.78 0.29
C ILE A 228 2.66 13.19 1.76
N SER A 229 3.82 13.05 2.41
CA SER A 229 3.99 13.43 3.83
C SER A 229 3.71 14.91 4.07
N GLY A 230 4.13 15.78 3.14
CA GLY A 230 3.86 17.22 3.23
C GLY A 230 2.35 17.53 3.15
N VAL A 231 1.63 16.89 2.23
CA VAL A 231 0.16 17.00 2.15
C VAL A 231 -0.51 16.53 3.44
N GLU A 232 -0.10 15.37 3.95
CA GLU A 232 -0.68 14.77 5.16
C GLU A 232 -0.43 15.62 6.41
N VAL A 233 0.79 16.17 6.56
CA VAL A 233 1.13 17.08 7.66
C VAL A 233 0.28 18.33 7.58
N ARG A 234 0.21 18.97 6.40
CA ARG A 234 -0.52 20.21 6.22
C ARG A 234 -2.01 20.06 6.46
N LEU A 235 -2.64 19.01 5.94
CA LEU A 235 -4.06 18.74 6.21
C LEU A 235 -4.33 18.46 7.71
N ARG A 236 -3.41 17.82 8.39
CA ARG A 236 -3.52 17.58 9.85
C ARG A 236 -3.44 18.88 10.64
N GLU A 237 -2.54 19.79 10.26
CA GLU A 237 -2.39 21.11 10.88
C GLU A 237 -3.66 21.97 10.68
N LEU A 238 -4.16 22.05 9.45
CA LEU A 238 -5.41 22.75 9.13
C LEU A 238 -6.59 22.14 9.89
N GLY A 239 -6.68 20.81 9.98
CA GLY A 239 -7.72 20.17 10.78
C GLY A 239 -7.64 20.56 12.26
N ARG A 240 -6.43 20.65 12.83
CA ARG A 240 -6.23 21.07 14.23
C ARG A 240 -6.63 22.52 14.46
N SER A 241 -6.34 23.44 13.52
CA SER A 241 -6.68 24.86 13.67
C SER A 241 -8.19 25.13 13.76
N VAL A 242 -9.00 24.20 13.23
CA VAL A 242 -10.47 24.27 13.26
C VAL A 242 -11.10 23.21 14.16
N ASN A 243 -10.34 22.63 15.07
CA ASN A 243 -10.79 21.56 15.98
C ASN A 243 -11.38 20.31 15.29
N LEU A 244 -11.03 20.07 14.04
CA LEU A 244 -11.43 18.88 13.29
C LEU A 244 -10.40 17.76 13.47
N VAL A 245 -10.83 16.65 14.06
CA VAL A 245 -9.96 15.51 14.31
C VAL A 245 -9.77 14.66 13.04
N LYS A 246 -8.53 14.28 12.77
CA LYS A 246 -8.17 13.31 11.72
C LYS A 246 -8.51 13.73 10.28
N ILE A 247 -8.24 14.98 9.92
CA ILE A 247 -8.29 15.39 8.51
C ILE A 247 -7.08 14.80 7.77
N HIS A 248 -7.35 14.05 6.70
CA HIS A 248 -6.34 13.40 5.86
C HIS A 248 -6.92 13.14 4.44
N PRO A 249 -6.09 12.95 3.38
CA PRO A 249 -6.54 12.87 1.99
C PRO A 249 -7.66 11.84 1.73
N HIS A 250 -7.57 10.66 2.35
CA HIS A 250 -8.60 9.63 2.18
C HIS A 250 -9.98 10.02 2.74
N LYS A 251 -10.05 11.00 3.67
CA LYS A 251 -11.32 11.48 4.19
C LYS A 251 -12.05 12.32 3.12
N PHE A 252 -11.33 13.16 2.36
CA PHE A 252 -11.87 13.88 1.19
C PHE A 252 -12.43 12.93 0.14
N ARG A 253 -11.64 11.93 -0.24
CA ARG A 253 -12.07 10.95 -1.22
C ARG A 253 -13.34 10.18 -0.81
N ARG A 254 -13.47 9.85 0.47
CA ARG A 254 -14.69 9.19 0.97
C ARG A 254 -15.92 10.09 0.93
N THR A 255 -15.73 11.39 1.17
CA THR A 255 -16.82 12.38 1.10
C THR A 255 -17.41 12.46 -0.31
N MET A 256 -16.59 12.33 -1.35
CA MET A 256 -17.03 12.34 -2.75
C MET A 256 -17.59 11.01 -3.27
N GLN A 257 -17.35 9.91 -2.56
CA GLN A 257 -17.93 8.62 -2.95
C GLN A 257 -19.34 8.51 -2.37
N PRO A 258 -20.37 8.17 -3.17
CA PRO A 258 -21.68 7.88 -2.63
C PRO A 258 -21.56 6.76 -1.58
N ALA A 259 -22.35 6.87 -0.52
CA ALA A 259 -22.45 5.81 0.47
C ALA A 259 -22.89 4.50 -0.23
N PRO A 260 -22.31 3.35 0.14
CA PRO A 260 -22.67 2.07 -0.45
C PRO A 260 -24.12 1.68 -0.14
#